data_1bb5ddab9f7e2835ca1290498d1e1a14
#
_entry.id   1bb5ddab9f7e2835ca1290498d1e1a14
#
_cell.length_a   1.000
_cell.length_b   1.000
_cell.length_c   1.000
_cell.angle_alpha   90.00
_cell.angle_beta   90.00
_cell.angle_gamma   90.00
#
_symmetry.space_group_name_H-M   'P 1'
#
loop_
_entity.id
_entity.type
_entity.pdbx_description
1 polymer ?
#
loop_
_entity_poly.entity_id
_entity_poly.type
_entity_poly.pdbx_seq_one_letter_code
_entity_poly.pdbx_strand_id
1 'polypeptide(L)'
;MSLQAHVPDVIRHTALRSSDFPPPEGALARPPAATARSSCQSLVYREIALDPHPRSARLPTRSTIKTGMIQYLYLGRVPYDEALRLQDELVALRYQGRIGNILLLLEHPPVLTLGRNANRSNILASDQLLAARGVTIHHINRGGDVTYHGPGQLIGYPIFDLRTLRNPSGSRLGPVDFVRLMEEALIRLCAVFAVPAGRICGLTGVWCGLPESENSSKTLPPPEPRGERKIAAIGIHVSRGITSHGFAFNLTTNLSDFALINPCGITDRPVTSLKNEMQARAAANSVQLPSLEALAHQAARQFGQVLAQQMLAVESLAALRAQATATKDPKSASPDFPAQDTPLQVPPEVERLMHPNGRPMKDRPVPA
;
A
#
# COMPACT_ATOMS: atom_id res chain seq x y z
N MET A 1 29.44 39.10 46.93
CA MET A 1 28.05 39.57 47.02
C MET A 1 27.20 38.64 46.26
N SER A 2 26.49 37.82 47.02
CA SER A 2 25.63 36.72 46.54
C SER A 2 24.21 37.24 46.37
N LEU A 3 23.56 36.97 45.27
CA LEU A 3 22.12 37.15 45.08
C LEU A 3 21.51 35.80 44.68
N GLN A 4 20.93 35.16 45.68
CA GLN A 4 20.02 34.03 45.52
C GLN A 4 18.67 34.55 45.02
N ALA A 5 18.16 33.99 43.96
CA ALA A 5 16.78 34.19 43.52
C ALA A 5 15.93 33.01 43.93
N HIS A 6 14.84 33.32 44.62
CA HIS A 6 13.78 32.44 45.11
C HIS A 6 12.97 31.82 43.99
N VAL A 7 12.63 30.51 44.12
CA VAL A 7 11.66 29.82 43.29
C VAL A 7 10.41 29.56 44.16
N PRO A 8 9.20 29.90 43.73
CA PRO A 8 7.98 29.58 44.47
C PRO A 8 7.47 28.14 44.21
N ASP A 9 7.00 27.53 45.28
CA ASP A 9 6.32 26.24 45.34
C ASP A 9 5.07 26.20 44.48
N VAL A 10 4.93 25.16 43.67
CA VAL A 10 3.72 24.82 42.93
C VAL A 10 2.96 23.66 43.59
N ILE A 11 1.76 23.98 43.93
CA ILE A 11 0.66 23.23 44.52
C ILE A 11 0.52 21.79 43.98
N ARG A 12 0.53 20.83 44.92
CA ARG A 12 0.12 19.43 44.70
C ARG A 12 -1.40 19.36 44.63
N HIS A 13 -1.97 18.94 43.49
CA HIS A 13 -3.34 18.50 43.42
C HIS A 13 -3.42 16.98 43.58
N THR A 14 -4.15 16.57 44.58
CA THR A 14 -4.49 15.22 45.00
C THR A 14 -5.43 14.58 43.97
N ALA A 15 -5.05 13.44 43.44
CA ALA A 15 -5.93 12.62 42.61
C ALA A 15 -6.98 11.91 43.48
N LEU A 16 -8.25 12.18 43.26
CA LEU A 16 -9.39 11.46 43.82
C LEU A 16 -9.51 10.09 43.10
N ARG A 17 -9.42 9.02 43.88
CA ARG A 17 -9.76 7.66 43.45
C ARG A 17 -11.28 7.53 43.38
N SER A 18 -11.81 7.20 42.22
CA SER A 18 -13.19 6.77 42.00
C SER A 18 -13.27 5.25 42.21
N SER A 19 -13.59 4.80 43.39
CA SER A 19 -14.10 3.48 43.70
C SER A 19 -15.27 3.68 44.65
N ASP A 20 -16.50 3.69 44.10
CA ASP A 20 -17.74 3.47 44.83
C ASP A 20 -18.95 3.66 43.91
N PHE A 21 -19.27 2.65 43.10
CA PHE A 21 -20.63 2.38 42.62
C PHE A 21 -20.79 0.87 42.39
N PRO A 22 -21.74 0.20 43.04
CA PRO A 22 -22.06 -1.18 42.75
C PRO A 22 -22.83 -1.30 41.45
N PRO A 23 -22.66 -2.41 40.68
CA PRO A 23 -23.38 -2.63 39.44
C PRO A 23 -24.85 -3.02 39.74
N PRO A 24 -25.82 -2.67 38.87
CA PRO A 24 -27.20 -3.12 38.96
C PRO A 24 -27.31 -4.61 38.61
N GLU A 25 -27.96 -5.37 39.44
CA GLU A 25 -28.36 -6.74 39.20
C GLU A 25 -29.42 -6.85 38.11
N GLY A 26 -29.24 -7.86 37.23
CA GLY A 26 -30.32 -8.41 36.44
C GLY A 26 -30.31 -8.05 34.96
N ALA A 27 -29.46 -8.67 34.13
CA ALA A 27 -29.72 -8.85 32.72
C ALA A 27 -29.19 -10.21 32.25
N LEU A 28 -30.13 -11.03 31.79
CA LEU A 28 -29.92 -12.33 31.16
C LEU A 28 -28.92 -12.28 30.01
N ALA A 29 -27.95 -13.17 30.02
CA ALA A 29 -26.94 -13.34 28.98
C ALA A 29 -27.59 -13.70 27.64
N ARG A 30 -27.42 -12.83 26.62
CA ARG A 30 -27.63 -13.15 25.22
C ARG A 30 -26.34 -13.76 24.65
N PRO A 31 -26.42 -14.79 23.77
CA PRO A 31 -25.25 -15.35 23.12
C PRO A 31 -24.62 -14.32 22.17
N PRO A 32 -23.29 -14.33 21.96
CA PRO A 32 -22.63 -13.35 21.10
C PRO A 32 -23.01 -13.57 19.65
N ALA A 33 -23.41 -12.48 19.00
CA ALA A 33 -23.60 -12.41 17.55
C ALA A 33 -22.30 -12.77 16.83
N ALA A 34 -22.41 -13.66 15.84
CA ALA A 34 -21.31 -14.06 14.97
C ALA A 34 -20.79 -12.84 14.19
N THR A 35 -19.69 -12.26 14.63
CA THR A 35 -18.91 -11.28 13.88
C THR A 35 -18.34 -11.94 12.65
N ALA A 36 -18.68 -11.46 11.46
CA ALA A 36 -18.10 -11.87 10.19
C ALA A 36 -16.57 -11.68 10.26
N ARG A 37 -15.85 -12.79 10.45
CA ARG A 37 -14.39 -12.82 10.44
C ARG A 37 -13.93 -12.66 9.00
N SER A 38 -13.34 -11.53 8.66
CA SER A 38 -12.49 -11.39 7.48
C SER A 38 -11.31 -12.35 7.65
N SER A 39 -11.38 -13.48 6.98
CA SER A 39 -10.35 -14.52 7.04
C SER A 39 -9.11 -14.04 6.29
N CYS A 40 -8.05 -13.79 7.03
CA CYS A 40 -6.70 -13.64 6.51
C CYS A 40 -6.21 -15.04 6.07
N GLN A 41 -6.72 -15.56 4.93
CA GLN A 41 -6.25 -16.83 4.39
C GLN A 41 -4.87 -16.65 3.77
N SER A 42 -3.85 -17.18 4.45
CA SER A 42 -2.51 -17.35 3.91
C SER A 42 -2.53 -18.46 2.87
N LEU A 43 -2.14 -18.15 1.65
CA LEU A 43 -1.73 -19.17 0.67
C LEU A 43 -0.43 -19.81 1.19
N VAL A 44 -0.57 -21.00 1.77
CA VAL A 44 0.55 -21.84 2.17
C VAL A 44 1.15 -22.44 0.91
N TYR A 45 2.35 -21.99 0.52
CA TYR A 45 3.19 -22.78 -0.38
C TYR A 45 3.69 -24.00 0.41
N ARG A 46 3.20 -25.20 0.05
CA ARG A 46 3.82 -26.45 0.46
C ARG A 46 5.22 -26.52 -0.15
N GLU A 47 6.23 -26.61 0.68
CA GLU A 47 7.55 -27.09 0.28
C GLU A 47 7.38 -28.49 -0.30
N ILE A 48 7.73 -28.64 -1.56
CA ILE A 48 7.83 -29.95 -2.20
C ILE A 48 9.15 -30.54 -1.74
N ALA A 49 9.11 -31.41 -0.74
CA ALA A 49 10.24 -32.29 -0.41
C ALA A 49 10.56 -33.13 -1.64
N LEU A 50 11.81 -33.10 -2.08
CA LEU A 50 12.33 -33.94 -3.15
C LEU A 50 12.41 -35.39 -2.66
N ASP A 51 11.51 -36.24 -3.11
CA ASP A 51 11.52 -37.68 -2.92
C ASP A 51 12.51 -38.29 -3.94
N PRO A 52 13.50 -39.10 -3.54
CA PRO A 52 14.58 -39.53 -4.43
C PRO A 52 14.26 -40.76 -5.32
N HIS A 53 13.01 -41.15 -5.51
CA HIS A 53 12.68 -42.27 -6.40
C HIS A 53 11.65 -41.91 -7.49
N PRO A 54 12.01 -42.01 -8.79
CA PRO A 54 11.11 -41.68 -9.87
C PRO A 54 10.14 -42.85 -10.14
N ARG A 55 8.94 -42.78 -9.55
CA ARG A 55 7.80 -43.53 -10.14
C ARG A 55 7.17 -42.62 -11.18
N SER A 56 7.03 -43.17 -12.40
CA SER A 56 6.49 -42.52 -13.59
C SER A 56 5.10 -41.92 -13.35
N ALA A 57 5.06 -40.68 -12.85
CA ALA A 57 3.85 -39.86 -12.85
C ALA A 57 3.82 -39.12 -14.19
N ARG A 58 2.76 -39.36 -14.98
CA ARG A 58 2.46 -38.55 -16.17
C ARG A 58 2.46 -37.09 -15.75
N LEU A 59 3.39 -36.31 -16.32
CA LEU A 59 3.38 -34.85 -16.18
C LEU A 59 2.00 -34.32 -16.61
N PRO A 60 1.34 -33.48 -15.83
CA PRO A 60 0.10 -32.86 -16.29
C PRO A 60 0.44 -32.07 -17.56
N THR A 61 -0.33 -32.33 -18.61
CA THR A 61 -0.28 -31.62 -19.88
C THR A 61 -0.28 -30.13 -19.60
N ARG A 62 0.76 -29.48 -20.10
CA ARG A 62 1.00 -28.03 -20.02
C ARG A 62 -0.25 -27.30 -20.53
N SER A 63 -1.16 -26.97 -19.62
CA SER A 63 -2.22 -26.00 -19.89
C SER A 63 -1.50 -24.74 -20.34
N THR A 64 -1.70 -24.33 -21.56
CA THR A 64 -1.16 -23.10 -22.14
C THR A 64 -1.83 -21.94 -21.42
N ILE A 65 -1.30 -21.58 -20.23
CA ILE A 65 -1.61 -20.31 -19.59
C ILE A 65 -1.14 -19.28 -20.60
N LYS A 66 -2.06 -18.57 -21.24
CA LYS A 66 -1.72 -17.37 -22.01
C LYS A 66 -1.13 -16.42 -21.01
N THR A 67 0.20 -16.41 -20.90
CA THR A 67 0.94 -15.45 -20.08
C THR A 67 0.64 -14.08 -20.68
N GLY A 68 -0.12 -13.28 -19.97
CA GLY A 68 -0.31 -11.87 -20.32
C GLY A 68 1.01 -11.13 -20.20
N MET A 69 1.10 -9.97 -20.81
CA MET A 69 2.28 -9.13 -20.80
C MET A 69 2.00 -7.83 -20.05
N ILE A 70 2.91 -7.45 -19.17
CA ILE A 70 2.91 -6.16 -18.47
C ILE A 70 4.12 -5.38 -18.94
N GLN A 71 3.92 -4.15 -19.36
CA GLN A 71 5.00 -3.23 -19.70
C GLN A 71 5.55 -2.59 -18.41
N TYR A 72 6.81 -2.19 -18.38
CA TYR A 72 7.36 -1.35 -17.33
C TYR A 72 8.35 -0.32 -17.89
N LEU A 73 8.44 0.81 -17.18
CA LEU A 73 9.29 1.92 -17.57
C LEU A 73 9.90 2.57 -16.34
N TYR A 74 11.26 2.70 -16.33
CA TYR A 74 11.96 3.48 -15.33
C TYR A 74 12.19 4.91 -15.85
N LEU A 75 11.76 5.91 -15.08
CA LEU A 75 11.75 7.33 -15.50
C LEU A 75 12.82 8.18 -14.81
N GLY A 76 13.63 7.58 -13.92
CA GLY A 76 14.55 8.38 -13.10
C GLY A 76 13.79 9.27 -12.10
N ARG A 77 14.33 10.48 -11.84
CA ARG A 77 13.72 11.43 -10.90
C ARG A 77 12.72 12.31 -11.62
N VAL A 78 11.46 12.28 -11.16
CA VAL A 78 10.32 13.00 -11.75
C VAL A 78 9.64 13.85 -10.69
N PRO A 79 9.35 15.15 -10.93
CA PRO A 79 8.53 15.97 -10.06
C PRO A 79 7.15 15.33 -9.81
N TYR A 80 6.61 15.51 -8.59
CA TYR A 80 5.39 14.82 -8.19
C TYR A 80 4.18 15.17 -9.08
N ASP A 81 4.00 16.46 -9.39
CA ASP A 81 2.91 16.93 -10.26
C ASP A 81 2.97 16.36 -11.68
N GLU A 82 4.19 16.23 -12.22
CA GLU A 82 4.39 15.64 -13.53
C GLU A 82 4.03 14.16 -13.53
N ALA A 83 4.48 13.43 -12.51
CA ALA A 83 4.14 12.02 -12.35
C ALA A 83 2.65 11.80 -12.12
N LEU A 84 1.97 12.70 -11.40
CA LEU A 84 0.53 12.63 -11.19
C LEU A 84 -0.24 12.83 -12.50
N ARG A 85 0.12 13.86 -13.28
CA ARG A 85 -0.46 14.08 -14.63
C ARG A 85 -0.22 12.90 -15.57
N LEU A 86 0.98 12.29 -15.50
CA LEU A 86 1.30 11.10 -16.28
C LEU A 86 0.45 9.91 -15.87
N GLN A 87 0.21 9.69 -14.58
CA GLN A 87 -0.68 8.63 -14.12
C GLN A 87 -2.10 8.83 -14.66
N ASP A 88 -2.65 10.06 -14.61
CA ASP A 88 -3.99 10.36 -15.12
C ASP A 88 -4.08 10.09 -16.63
N GLU A 89 -3.06 10.50 -17.41
CA GLU A 89 -2.95 10.20 -18.84
C GLU A 89 -2.98 8.70 -19.10
N LEU A 90 -2.13 7.94 -18.42
CA LEU A 90 -2.00 6.50 -18.64
C LEU A 90 -3.22 5.71 -18.14
N VAL A 91 -3.88 6.15 -17.07
CA VAL A 91 -5.16 5.59 -16.62
C VAL A 91 -6.22 5.76 -17.70
N ALA A 92 -6.31 6.95 -18.31
CA ALA A 92 -7.24 7.21 -19.41
C ALA A 92 -6.93 6.34 -20.63
N LEU A 93 -5.67 6.25 -21.06
CA LEU A 93 -5.25 5.40 -22.19
C LEU A 93 -5.50 3.92 -21.91
N ARG A 94 -5.25 3.46 -20.66
CA ARG A 94 -5.52 2.08 -20.26
C ARG A 94 -7.01 1.77 -20.25
N TYR A 95 -7.83 2.71 -19.78
CA TYR A 95 -9.29 2.57 -19.78
C TYR A 95 -9.85 2.46 -21.20
N GLN A 96 -9.30 3.24 -22.14
CA GLN A 96 -9.63 3.20 -23.57
C GLN A 96 -9.09 1.95 -24.28
N GLY A 97 -8.30 1.11 -23.62
CA GLY A 97 -7.68 -0.07 -24.24
C GLY A 97 -6.53 0.27 -25.22
N ARG A 98 -6.05 1.51 -25.21
CA ARG A 98 -4.98 1.97 -26.12
C ARG A 98 -3.58 1.55 -25.68
N ILE A 99 -3.42 1.22 -24.41
CA ILE A 99 -2.20 0.62 -23.83
C ILE A 99 -2.54 -0.61 -23.00
N GLY A 100 -1.55 -1.48 -22.79
CA GLY A 100 -1.60 -2.60 -21.87
C GLY A 100 -1.49 -2.16 -20.41
N ASN A 101 -1.36 -3.14 -19.49
CA ASN A 101 -0.96 -2.86 -18.12
C ASN A 101 0.48 -2.35 -18.09
N ILE A 102 0.76 -1.29 -17.34
CA ILE A 102 2.09 -0.71 -17.24
C ILE A 102 2.48 -0.40 -15.80
N LEU A 103 3.70 -0.78 -15.41
CA LEU A 103 4.33 -0.41 -14.14
C LEU A 103 5.30 0.74 -14.38
N LEU A 104 4.99 1.94 -13.90
CA LEU A 104 5.94 3.04 -13.85
C LEU A 104 6.80 2.90 -12.61
N LEU A 105 8.11 3.10 -12.76
CA LEU A 105 9.10 3.07 -11.71
C LEU A 105 9.90 4.37 -11.78
N LEU A 106 10.06 5.04 -10.64
CA LEU A 106 10.68 6.37 -10.61
C LEU A 106 11.15 6.75 -9.20
N GLU A 107 11.68 7.94 -9.06
CA GLU A 107 12.04 8.61 -7.82
C GLU A 107 11.41 10.01 -7.82
N HIS A 108 11.08 10.54 -6.64
CA HIS A 108 10.61 11.93 -6.50
C HIS A 108 11.64 12.83 -5.80
N PRO A 109 11.64 14.14 -6.09
CA PRO A 109 12.13 15.15 -5.14
C PRO A 109 11.36 15.06 -3.82
N PRO A 110 11.87 15.70 -2.72
CA PRO A 110 11.20 15.68 -1.43
C PRO A 110 9.75 16.16 -1.50
N VAL A 111 8.80 15.32 -1.08
CA VAL A 111 7.37 15.62 -1.13
C VAL A 111 6.59 14.87 -0.04
N LEU A 112 5.61 15.54 0.56
CA LEU A 112 4.59 14.93 1.42
C LEU A 112 3.30 14.73 0.63
N THR A 113 2.73 13.52 0.71
CA THR A 113 1.44 13.24 0.10
C THR A 113 0.41 12.89 1.17
N LEU A 114 -0.73 13.58 1.12
CA LEU A 114 -1.87 13.37 2.00
C LEU A 114 -2.91 12.56 1.25
N GLY A 115 -3.13 11.31 1.70
CA GLY A 115 -4.15 10.42 1.14
C GLY A 115 -5.56 10.81 1.60
N ARG A 116 -6.56 10.03 1.19
CA ARG A 116 -7.98 10.31 1.51
C ARG A 116 -8.32 10.36 2.99
N ASN A 117 -7.58 9.63 3.81
CA ASN A 117 -7.79 9.56 5.27
C ASN A 117 -6.79 10.44 6.03
N ALA A 118 -6.07 11.32 5.32
CA ALA A 118 -5.01 12.09 5.93
C ALA A 118 -5.55 13.17 6.88
N ASN A 119 -4.93 13.23 8.06
CA ASN A 119 -5.11 14.32 8.99
C ASN A 119 -3.91 15.28 8.88
N ARG A 120 -4.17 16.58 8.65
CA ARG A 120 -3.14 17.61 8.60
C ARG A 120 -2.27 17.64 9.90
N SER A 121 -2.84 17.28 11.04
CA SER A 121 -2.11 17.19 12.32
C SER A 121 -0.99 16.16 12.32
N ASN A 122 -1.00 15.21 11.36
CA ASN A 122 0.07 14.24 11.17
C ASN A 122 1.30 14.82 10.44
N ILE A 123 1.25 16.09 9.99
CA ILE A 123 2.44 16.84 9.58
C ILE A 123 2.95 17.58 10.81
N LEU A 124 4.10 17.14 11.33
CA LEU A 124 4.72 17.67 12.54
C LEU A 124 5.58 18.89 12.25
N ALA A 125 6.11 18.98 11.03
CA ALA A 125 6.96 20.09 10.60
C ALA A 125 6.14 21.35 10.33
N SER A 126 6.71 22.52 10.67
CA SER A 126 6.15 23.81 10.26
C SER A 126 6.30 24.04 8.75
N ASP A 127 5.41 24.85 8.17
CA ASP A 127 5.50 25.19 6.74
C ASP A 127 6.83 25.88 6.39
N GLN A 128 7.40 26.66 7.32
CA GLN A 128 8.72 27.26 7.17
C GLN A 128 9.83 26.19 7.07
N LEU A 129 9.80 25.16 7.90
CA LEU A 129 10.77 24.06 7.86
C LEU A 129 10.63 23.25 6.56
N LEU A 130 9.42 22.98 6.12
CA LEU A 130 9.15 22.27 4.87
C LEU A 130 9.70 23.07 3.67
N ALA A 131 9.41 24.38 3.63
CA ALA A 131 9.93 25.26 2.58
C ALA A 131 11.47 25.32 2.58
N ALA A 132 12.09 25.42 3.75
CA ALA A 132 13.56 25.43 3.88
C ALA A 132 14.21 24.12 3.41
N ARG A 133 13.49 22.99 3.46
CA ARG A 133 13.93 21.68 2.97
C ARG A 133 13.49 21.37 1.53
N GLY A 134 12.80 22.29 0.87
CA GLY A 134 12.28 22.10 -0.48
C GLY A 134 11.21 21.01 -0.55
N VAL A 135 10.50 20.74 0.55
CA VAL A 135 9.44 19.72 0.63
C VAL A 135 8.12 20.33 0.21
N THR A 136 7.51 19.79 -0.85
CA THR A 136 6.16 20.16 -1.29
C THR A 136 5.09 19.30 -0.63
N ILE A 137 3.83 19.77 -0.62
CA ILE A 137 2.69 19.03 -0.06
C ILE A 137 1.63 18.87 -1.13
N HIS A 138 1.12 17.65 -1.30
CA HIS A 138 0.06 17.34 -2.26
C HIS A 138 -1.07 16.54 -1.60
N HIS A 139 -2.31 17.00 -1.79
CA HIS A 139 -3.52 16.27 -1.42
C HIS A 139 -3.92 15.38 -2.60
N ILE A 140 -4.10 14.08 -2.35
CA ILE A 140 -4.32 13.08 -3.39
C ILE A 140 -5.34 12.03 -2.97
N ASN A 141 -5.85 11.28 -3.94
CA ASN A 141 -6.93 10.32 -3.75
C ASN A 141 -6.47 8.88 -3.43
N ARG A 142 -5.17 8.62 -3.17
CA ARG A 142 -4.71 7.29 -2.73
C ARG A 142 -5.31 6.89 -1.40
N GLY A 143 -5.35 5.58 -1.14
CA GLY A 143 -5.63 5.08 0.20
C GLY A 143 -4.54 5.45 1.21
N GLY A 144 -4.90 5.45 2.49
CA GLY A 144 -4.00 5.76 3.60
C GLY A 144 -3.96 7.24 3.99
N ASP A 145 -3.07 7.55 4.92
CA ASP A 145 -2.84 8.85 5.55
C ASP A 145 -1.65 9.59 4.89
N VAL A 146 -0.88 10.38 5.67
CA VAL A 146 0.31 11.09 5.21
C VAL A 146 1.49 10.15 5.00
N THR A 147 2.31 10.42 3.98
CA THR A 147 3.62 9.79 3.81
C THR A 147 4.62 10.75 3.16
N TYR A 148 5.91 10.41 3.26
CA TYR A 148 7.03 11.12 2.65
C TYR A 148 7.56 10.33 1.46
N HIS A 149 7.89 11.07 0.38
CA HIS A 149 8.70 10.57 -0.73
C HIS A 149 9.91 11.48 -0.94
N GLY A 150 11.02 10.89 -1.37
CA GLY A 150 12.25 11.64 -1.60
C GLY A 150 13.35 10.82 -2.24
N PRO A 151 14.52 11.43 -2.45
CA PRO A 151 15.68 10.79 -3.06
C PRO A 151 16.08 9.50 -2.36
N GLY A 152 16.46 8.49 -3.17
CA GLY A 152 16.80 7.15 -2.69
C GLY A 152 15.61 6.25 -2.39
N GLN A 153 14.38 6.68 -2.71
CA GLN A 153 13.16 5.89 -2.57
C GLN A 153 12.65 5.46 -3.95
N LEU A 154 12.51 4.15 -4.17
CA LEU A 154 11.89 3.63 -5.38
C LEU A 154 10.37 3.75 -5.26
N ILE A 155 9.78 4.49 -6.17
CA ILE A 155 8.34 4.64 -6.32
C ILE A 155 7.88 3.73 -7.46
N GLY A 156 6.78 3.01 -7.25
CA GLY A 156 6.14 2.21 -8.29
C GLY A 156 4.66 2.52 -8.41
N TYR A 157 4.25 2.86 -9.62
CA TYR A 157 2.86 3.14 -9.98
C TYR A 157 2.34 2.08 -10.96
N PRO A 158 1.70 1.01 -10.48
CA PRO A 158 1.03 0.05 -11.36
C PRO A 158 -0.27 0.66 -11.90
N ILE A 159 -0.31 0.93 -13.20
CA ILE A 159 -1.52 1.33 -13.91
C ILE A 159 -2.09 0.07 -14.57
N PHE A 160 -2.82 -0.70 -13.79
CA PHE A 160 -3.29 -2.03 -14.15
C PHE A 160 -4.81 -2.11 -14.18
N ASP A 161 -5.35 -2.77 -15.16
CA ASP A 161 -6.75 -3.16 -15.18
C ASP A 161 -6.92 -4.50 -14.43
N LEU A 162 -7.39 -4.43 -13.19
CA LEU A 162 -7.58 -5.58 -12.33
C LEU A 162 -8.57 -6.61 -12.90
N ARG A 163 -9.47 -6.19 -13.80
CA ARG A 163 -10.43 -7.07 -14.47
C ARG A 163 -9.74 -8.05 -15.42
N THR A 164 -8.54 -7.70 -15.92
CA THR A 164 -7.73 -8.53 -16.82
C THR A 164 -6.77 -9.46 -16.08
N LEU A 165 -6.61 -9.26 -14.77
CA LEU A 165 -5.74 -10.07 -13.94
C LEU A 165 -6.52 -11.16 -13.19
N ARG A 166 -5.83 -12.24 -12.88
CA ARG A 166 -6.37 -13.36 -12.10
C ARG A 166 -5.48 -13.63 -10.90
N ASN A 167 -6.10 -14.03 -9.80
CA ASN A 167 -5.36 -14.57 -8.68
C ASN A 167 -4.89 -16.02 -8.98
N PRO A 168 -4.02 -16.62 -8.16
CA PRO A 168 -3.56 -18.00 -8.36
C PRO A 168 -4.67 -19.06 -8.41
N SER A 169 -5.85 -18.78 -7.85
CA SER A 169 -7.03 -19.65 -7.93
C SER A 169 -7.86 -19.46 -9.22
N GLY A 170 -7.44 -18.54 -10.11
CA GLY A 170 -8.15 -18.23 -11.37
C GLY A 170 -9.29 -17.22 -11.24
N SER A 171 -9.61 -16.76 -10.03
CA SER A 171 -10.65 -15.76 -9.77
C SER A 171 -10.20 -14.35 -10.17
N ARG A 172 -11.14 -13.43 -10.36
CA ARG A 172 -10.83 -12.02 -10.61
C ARG A 172 -10.09 -11.42 -9.42
N LEU A 173 -9.10 -10.57 -9.72
CA LEU A 173 -8.27 -9.93 -8.71
C LEU A 173 -9.01 -8.71 -8.13
N GLY A 174 -9.26 -8.74 -6.81
CA GLY A 174 -9.80 -7.59 -6.07
C GLY A 174 -8.71 -6.60 -5.66
N PRO A 175 -9.08 -5.38 -5.23
CA PRO A 175 -8.09 -4.39 -4.76
C PRO A 175 -7.25 -4.88 -3.56
N VAL A 176 -7.87 -5.59 -2.63
CA VAL A 176 -7.17 -6.13 -1.44
C VAL A 176 -6.17 -7.21 -1.85
N ASP A 177 -6.59 -8.15 -2.73
CA ASP A 177 -5.70 -9.19 -3.25
C ASP A 177 -4.53 -8.58 -4.01
N PHE A 178 -4.78 -7.52 -4.79
CA PHE A 178 -3.74 -6.82 -5.52
C PHE A 178 -2.72 -6.16 -4.58
N VAL A 179 -3.16 -5.55 -3.48
CA VAL A 179 -2.24 -5.04 -2.44
C VAL A 179 -1.41 -6.18 -1.86
N ARG A 180 -2.00 -7.34 -1.59
CA ARG A 180 -1.28 -8.52 -1.09
C ARG A 180 -0.24 -9.04 -2.08
N LEU A 181 -0.54 -9.00 -3.40
CA LEU A 181 0.43 -9.37 -4.44
C LEU A 181 1.57 -8.34 -4.54
N MET A 182 1.30 -7.05 -4.37
CA MET A 182 2.35 -6.02 -4.29
C MET A 182 3.25 -6.24 -3.07
N GLU A 183 2.68 -6.51 -1.89
CA GLU A 183 3.47 -6.85 -0.71
C GLU A 183 4.36 -8.06 -0.99
N GLU A 184 3.82 -9.11 -1.62
CA GLU A 184 4.59 -10.30 -1.98
C GLU A 184 5.76 -9.98 -2.92
N ALA A 185 5.52 -9.17 -3.95
CA ALA A 185 6.57 -8.77 -4.88
C ALA A 185 7.70 -7.99 -4.16
N LEU A 186 7.35 -7.11 -3.23
CA LEU A 186 8.33 -6.33 -2.46
C LEU A 186 9.04 -7.16 -1.39
N ILE A 187 8.38 -8.16 -0.78
CA ILE A 187 9.02 -9.14 0.11
C ILE A 187 10.06 -9.95 -0.67
N ARG A 188 9.72 -10.43 -1.86
CA ARG A 188 10.68 -11.14 -2.74
C ARG A 188 11.80 -10.21 -3.20
N LEU A 189 11.52 -8.93 -3.42
CA LEU A 189 12.56 -7.94 -3.72
C LEU A 189 13.56 -7.82 -2.57
N CYS A 190 13.11 -7.79 -1.31
CA CYS A 190 13.98 -7.82 -0.13
C CYS A 190 14.83 -9.12 -0.10
N ALA A 191 14.21 -10.26 -0.40
CA ALA A 191 14.88 -11.55 -0.40
C ALA A 191 16.01 -11.66 -1.44
N VAL A 192 15.91 -10.96 -2.59
CA VAL A 192 17.02 -10.86 -3.59
C VAL A 192 18.30 -10.32 -2.94
N PHE A 193 18.17 -9.49 -1.92
CA PHE A 193 19.27 -8.86 -1.18
C PHE A 193 19.49 -9.51 0.19
N ALA A 194 19.01 -10.74 0.40
CA ALA A 194 19.11 -11.49 1.65
C ALA A 194 18.57 -10.73 2.88
N VAL A 195 17.56 -9.86 2.67
CA VAL A 195 16.86 -9.13 3.74
C VAL A 195 15.53 -9.81 4.03
N PRO A 196 15.34 -10.47 5.19
CA PRO A 196 14.07 -11.02 5.60
C PRO A 196 13.05 -9.91 5.80
N ALA A 197 11.92 -10.06 5.14
CA ALA A 197 10.80 -9.13 5.24
C ALA A 197 9.48 -9.89 5.17
N GLY A 198 8.41 -9.28 5.68
CA GLY A 198 7.11 -9.92 5.72
C GLY A 198 5.97 -8.92 5.93
N ARG A 199 4.82 -9.45 6.33
CA ARG A 199 3.58 -8.71 6.58
C ARG A 199 3.27 -8.68 8.05
N ILE A 200 2.63 -7.61 8.50
CA ILE A 200 1.98 -7.55 9.81
C ILE A 200 0.45 -7.55 9.56
N CYS A 201 -0.27 -8.45 10.22
CA CYS A 201 -1.72 -8.51 10.08
C CYS A 201 -2.37 -7.17 10.47
N GLY A 202 -3.28 -6.64 9.64
CA GLY A 202 -3.92 -5.34 9.87
C GLY A 202 -3.09 -4.11 9.47
N LEU A 203 -1.79 -4.24 9.18
CA LEU A 203 -0.92 -3.14 8.78
C LEU A 203 -0.41 -3.31 7.36
N THR A 204 -0.95 -2.53 6.42
CA THR A 204 -0.52 -2.56 5.01
C THR A 204 0.93 -2.07 4.86
N GLY A 205 1.72 -2.78 4.04
CA GLY A 205 3.11 -2.48 3.74
C GLY A 205 4.02 -3.69 3.95
N VAL A 206 5.33 -3.47 3.80
CA VAL A 206 6.35 -4.52 3.98
C VAL A 206 7.25 -4.14 5.15
N TRP A 207 7.53 -5.12 5.99
CA TRP A 207 8.16 -4.93 7.29
C TRP A 207 9.37 -5.84 7.46
N CYS A 208 10.43 -5.31 8.05
CA CYS A 208 11.63 -6.04 8.50
C CYS A 208 11.63 -6.19 10.02
N GLY A 209 12.46 -7.10 10.54
CA GLY A 209 12.57 -7.34 11.99
C GLY A 209 11.45 -8.17 12.58
N LEU A 210 10.72 -8.92 11.74
CA LEU A 210 9.72 -9.88 12.18
C LEU A 210 10.37 -11.10 12.82
N PRO A 211 9.80 -11.67 13.89
CA PRO A 211 10.22 -12.95 14.46
C PRO A 211 10.10 -14.07 13.41
N GLU A 212 11.06 -15.00 13.39
CA GLU A 212 11.05 -16.12 12.43
C GLU A 212 9.80 -17.00 12.53
N SER A 213 9.21 -17.13 13.73
CA SER A 213 8.02 -17.94 14.00
C SER A 213 6.70 -17.27 13.56
N GLU A 214 6.69 -15.97 13.28
CA GLU A 214 5.46 -15.20 13.03
C GLU A 214 5.25 -14.80 11.56
N ASN A 215 6.11 -15.24 10.64
CA ASN A 215 5.94 -14.99 9.20
C ASN A 215 4.61 -15.53 8.62
N SER A 216 3.86 -16.27 9.42
CA SER A 216 2.55 -16.85 9.09
C SER A 216 1.44 -16.55 10.12
N SER A 217 1.66 -15.66 11.09
CA SER A 217 0.70 -15.43 12.16
C SER A 217 -0.60 -14.82 11.62
N LYS A 218 -1.69 -15.56 11.81
CA LYS A 218 -3.08 -15.16 11.54
C LYS A 218 -3.67 -14.29 12.64
N THR A 219 -2.87 -13.92 13.63
CA THR A 219 -3.31 -13.14 14.78
C THR A 219 -3.25 -11.66 14.50
N LEU A 220 -4.07 -10.89 15.22
CA LEU A 220 -4.02 -9.42 15.23
C LEU A 220 -2.58 -8.95 15.50
N PRO A 221 -2.18 -7.76 15.00
CA PRO A 221 -0.86 -7.23 15.27
C PRO A 221 -0.60 -7.25 16.77
N PRO A 222 0.61 -7.60 17.21
CA PRO A 222 0.93 -7.57 18.63
C PRO A 222 0.70 -6.14 19.14
N PRO A 223 0.13 -5.98 20.34
CA PRO A 223 -0.16 -4.66 20.91
C PRO A 223 1.12 -3.85 21.13
N GLU A 224 2.25 -4.52 21.38
CA GLU A 224 3.56 -3.89 21.56
C GLU A 224 4.48 -4.16 20.37
N PRO A 225 5.22 -3.14 19.87
CA PRO A 225 6.23 -3.32 18.83
C PRO A 225 7.39 -4.19 19.36
N ARG A 226 7.84 -5.14 18.54
CA ARG A 226 8.96 -6.03 18.86
C ARG A 226 10.20 -5.75 18.03
N GLY A 227 10.30 -4.53 17.49
CA GLY A 227 11.42 -4.11 16.63
C GLY A 227 11.11 -4.17 15.13
N GLU A 228 9.84 -4.32 14.76
CA GLU A 228 9.40 -4.26 13.37
C GLU A 228 9.63 -2.85 12.79
N ARG A 229 10.14 -2.81 11.56
CA ARG A 229 10.46 -1.57 10.84
C ARG A 229 9.88 -1.63 9.43
N LYS A 230 9.21 -0.58 9.00
CA LYS A 230 8.58 -0.51 7.67
C LYS A 230 9.62 -0.16 6.61
N ILE A 231 9.83 -1.06 5.63
CA ILE A 231 10.72 -0.82 4.48
C ILE A 231 9.97 -0.32 3.27
N ALA A 232 8.69 -0.70 3.13
CA ALA A 232 7.85 -0.22 2.02
C ALA A 232 6.44 0.14 2.47
N ALA A 233 5.96 1.28 2.00
CA ALA A 233 4.58 1.75 2.14
C ALA A 233 3.79 1.45 0.86
N ILE A 234 2.48 1.17 0.99
CA ILE A 234 1.59 0.88 -0.14
C ILE A 234 0.30 1.67 0.03
N GLY A 235 -0.12 2.36 -1.02
CA GLY A 235 -1.40 3.06 -1.06
C GLY A 235 -1.86 3.24 -2.49
N ILE A 236 -2.94 2.54 -2.89
CA ILE A 236 -3.52 2.61 -4.23
C ILE A 236 -4.84 3.34 -4.25
N HIS A 237 -5.22 3.77 -5.44
CA HIS A 237 -6.58 4.12 -5.81
C HIS A 237 -7.05 3.22 -6.94
N VAL A 238 -8.32 2.83 -6.93
CA VAL A 238 -8.92 2.04 -8.01
C VAL A 238 -10.15 2.77 -8.52
N SER A 239 -10.15 3.11 -9.79
CA SER A 239 -11.28 3.72 -10.48
C SER A 239 -11.62 2.92 -11.72
N ARG A 240 -12.88 2.53 -11.89
CA ARG A 240 -13.36 1.73 -13.02
C ARG A 240 -12.52 0.47 -13.30
N GLY A 241 -11.97 -0.14 -12.24
CA GLY A 241 -11.12 -1.31 -12.32
C GLY A 241 -9.65 -1.03 -12.64
N ILE A 242 -9.26 0.22 -12.93
CA ILE A 242 -7.88 0.62 -13.20
C ILE A 242 -7.24 1.15 -11.90
N THR A 243 -6.03 0.70 -11.62
CA THR A 243 -5.25 1.17 -10.46
C THR A 243 -4.45 2.42 -10.79
N SER A 244 -4.20 3.27 -9.79
CA SER A 244 -3.25 4.37 -9.77
C SER A 244 -2.59 4.48 -8.41
N HIS A 245 -1.56 5.32 -8.28
CA HIS A 245 -0.61 5.31 -7.17
C HIS A 245 0.02 3.92 -7.02
N GLY A 246 0.48 3.51 -5.84
CA GLY A 246 1.11 2.21 -5.71
C GLY A 246 1.96 2.06 -4.46
N PHE A 247 3.29 1.95 -4.60
CA PHE A 247 4.19 1.70 -3.49
C PHE A 247 5.38 2.67 -3.46
N ALA A 248 5.98 2.77 -2.27
CA ALA A 248 7.23 3.47 -2.02
C ALA A 248 8.15 2.53 -1.22
N PHE A 249 9.31 2.20 -1.79
CA PHE A 249 10.30 1.29 -1.21
C PHE A 249 11.58 2.06 -0.89
N ASN A 250 12.02 2.02 0.36
CA ASN A 250 13.20 2.74 0.82
C ASN A 250 14.48 1.96 0.47
N LEU A 251 15.27 2.46 -0.49
CA LEU A 251 16.61 1.93 -0.81
C LEU A 251 17.69 2.60 0.04
N THR A 252 17.92 3.90 -0.20
CA THR A 252 18.91 4.74 0.48
C THR A 252 18.27 6.03 1.01
N THR A 253 16.95 6.05 1.10
CA THR A 253 16.14 7.19 1.54
C THR A 253 16.67 7.75 2.85
N ASN A 254 16.74 9.08 2.94
CA ASN A 254 17.03 9.75 4.20
C ASN A 254 15.86 9.55 5.18
N LEU A 255 16.01 8.62 6.10
CA LEU A 255 14.93 8.25 7.04
C LEU A 255 14.62 9.35 8.05
N SER A 256 15.53 10.32 8.27
CA SER A 256 15.27 11.45 9.17
C SER A 256 14.14 12.36 8.64
N ASP A 257 13.86 12.33 7.34
CA ASP A 257 12.77 13.13 6.76
C ASP A 257 11.37 12.59 7.11
N PHE A 258 11.28 11.34 7.55
CA PHE A 258 10.04 10.81 8.13
C PHE A 258 9.68 11.44 9.47
N ALA A 259 10.65 12.08 10.18
CA ALA A 259 10.37 12.86 11.38
C ALA A 259 9.56 14.15 11.10
N LEU A 260 9.40 14.55 9.83
CA LEU A 260 8.52 15.66 9.42
C LEU A 260 7.04 15.31 9.58
N ILE A 261 6.72 14.05 9.73
CA ILE A 261 5.35 13.53 9.77
C ILE A 261 5.17 12.47 10.85
N ASN A 262 3.91 12.20 11.19
CA ASN A 262 3.51 11.00 11.90
C ASN A 262 2.89 10.02 10.89
N PRO A 263 3.67 9.04 10.33
CA PRO A 263 3.24 8.24 9.21
C PRO A 263 2.06 7.35 9.57
N CYS A 264 0.90 7.57 8.97
CA CYS A 264 -0.31 6.75 9.16
C CYS A 264 -0.79 6.66 10.61
N GLY A 265 -0.45 7.63 11.49
CA GLY A 265 -0.74 7.54 12.92
C GLY A 265 -0.01 6.40 13.65
N ILE A 266 0.94 5.73 12.99
CA ILE A 266 1.76 4.66 13.56
C ILE A 266 3.00 5.31 14.18
N THR A 267 2.93 5.65 15.46
CA THR A 267 4.02 6.31 16.20
C THR A 267 5.01 5.32 16.79
N ASP A 268 4.64 4.07 16.87
CA ASP A 268 5.33 3.02 17.63
C ASP A 268 6.25 2.13 16.78
N ARG A 269 6.20 2.24 15.45
CA ARG A 269 7.00 1.43 14.52
C ARG A 269 7.79 2.30 13.55
N PRO A 270 9.13 2.29 13.63
CA PRO A 270 9.97 3.13 12.77
C PRO A 270 9.98 2.64 11.32
N VAL A 271 10.49 3.50 10.43
CA VAL A 271 10.82 3.16 9.05
C VAL A 271 12.25 2.65 8.96
N THR A 272 12.54 1.85 7.92
CA THR A 272 13.89 1.39 7.58
C THR A 272 14.14 1.50 6.07
N SER A 273 15.34 1.16 5.63
CA SER A 273 15.75 1.12 4.23
C SER A 273 16.53 -0.15 3.93
N LEU A 274 16.59 -0.55 2.66
CA LEU A 274 17.39 -1.70 2.22
C LEU A 274 18.84 -1.53 2.64
N LYS A 275 19.40 -0.32 2.53
CA LYS A 275 20.74 0.03 3.00
C LYS A 275 20.94 -0.34 4.46
N ASN A 276 20.05 0.14 5.34
CA ASN A 276 20.17 -0.08 6.78
C ASN A 276 20.04 -1.57 7.15
N GLU A 277 19.10 -2.27 6.50
CA GLU A 277 18.88 -3.69 6.76
C GLU A 277 20.04 -4.57 6.28
N MET A 278 20.65 -4.23 5.14
CA MET A 278 21.84 -4.92 4.64
C MET A 278 23.06 -4.62 5.51
N GLN A 279 23.27 -3.36 5.93
CA GLN A 279 24.38 -2.97 6.81
C GLN A 279 24.30 -3.63 8.18
N ALA A 280 23.10 -3.78 8.75
CA ALA A 280 22.91 -4.46 10.03
C ALA A 280 23.25 -5.96 9.99
N ARG A 281 23.31 -6.58 8.79
CA ARG A 281 23.59 -8.00 8.58
C ARG A 281 25.00 -8.27 8.09
N ALA A 282 25.63 -7.31 7.45
CA ALA A 282 26.97 -7.47 6.90
C ALA A 282 28.03 -7.38 8.00
N ALA A 283 28.96 -8.34 8.02
CA ALA A 283 30.23 -8.13 8.73
C ALA A 283 30.95 -6.96 8.05
N ALA A 284 31.23 -5.91 8.82
CA ALA A 284 31.94 -4.67 8.50
C ALA A 284 32.29 -4.40 7.01
N ASN A 285 31.70 -3.33 6.46
CA ASN A 285 32.21 -2.51 5.35
C ASN A 285 32.10 -2.97 3.88
N SER A 286 31.38 -4.04 3.53
CA SER A 286 31.29 -4.48 2.13
C SER A 286 29.88 -4.61 1.53
N VAL A 287 28.92 -3.76 1.95
CA VAL A 287 27.57 -3.77 1.36
C VAL A 287 27.58 -3.04 0.03
N GLN A 288 27.53 -3.79 -1.07
CA GLN A 288 27.30 -3.22 -2.38
C GLN A 288 25.79 -3.05 -2.60
N LEU A 289 25.34 -1.79 -2.61
CA LEU A 289 23.95 -1.45 -2.90
C LEU A 289 23.71 -1.38 -4.40
N PRO A 290 22.54 -1.82 -4.90
CA PRO A 290 22.17 -1.60 -6.29
C PRO A 290 21.93 -0.10 -6.56
N SER A 291 22.06 0.32 -7.82
CA SER A 291 21.49 1.59 -8.25
C SER A 291 19.97 1.54 -8.15
N LEU A 292 19.30 2.72 -8.11
CA LEU A 292 17.84 2.77 -8.08
C LEU A 292 17.22 2.15 -9.34
N GLU A 293 17.86 2.32 -10.50
CA GLU A 293 17.47 1.69 -11.76
C GLU A 293 17.59 0.16 -11.72
N ALA A 294 18.71 -0.36 -11.21
CA ALA A 294 18.87 -1.80 -11.03
C ALA A 294 17.83 -2.39 -10.09
N LEU A 295 17.51 -1.67 -9.02
CA LEU A 295 16.41 -2.04 -8.10
C LEU A 295 15.06 -2.01 -8.81
N ALA A 296 14.80 -1.03 -9.66
CA ALA A 296 13.57 -0.92 -10.45
C ALA A 296 13.38 -2.13 -11.38
N HIS A 297 14.44 -2.56 -12.09
CA HIS A 297 14.41 -3.77 -12.91
C HIS A 297 14.14 -5.03 -12.08
N GLN A 298 14.75 -5.15 -10.91
CA GLN A 298 14.47 -6.27 -10.00
C GLN A 298 13.03 -6.23 -9.47
N ALA A 299 12.52 -5.06 -9.11
CA ALA A 299 11.13 -4.89 -8.70
C ALA A 299 10.17 -5.34 -9.82
N ALA A 300 10.36 -4.87 -11.05
CA ALA A 300 9.56 -5.31 -12.20
C ALA A 300 9.58 -6.83 -12.36
N ARG A 301 10.75 -7.46 -12.26
CA ARG A 301 10.90 -8.92 -12.32
C ARG A 301 10.07 -9.63 -11.25
N GLN A 302 10.12 -9.15 -9.98
CA GLN A 302 9.35 -9.75 -8.89
C GLN A 302 7.84 -9.58 -9.11
N PHE A 303 7.39 -8.43 -9.63
CA PHE A 303 6.01 -8.22 -10.03
C PHE A 303 5.57 -9.23 -11.11
N GLY A 304 6.39 -9.45 -12.13
CA GLY A 304 6.11 -10.44 -13.17
C GLY A 304 5.95 -11.86 -12.60
N GLN A 305 6.85 -12.27 -11.71
CA GLN A 305 6.79 -13.58 -11.08
C GLN A 305 5.54 -13.77 -10.22
N VAL A 306 5.19 -12.77 -9.40
CA VAL A 306 4.04 -12.84 -8.50
C VAL A 306 2.72 -12.82 -9.26
N LEU A 307 2.65 -12.05 -10.34
CA LEU A 307 1.45 -11.94 -11.18
C LEU A 307 1.36 -13.03 -12.26
N ALA A 308 2.38 -13.90 -12.38
CA ALA A 308 2.52 -14.87 -13.48
C ALA A 308 2.40 -14.19 -14.86
N GLN A 309 3.02 -13.02 -15.03
CA GLN A 309 3.02 -12.20 -16.24
C GLN A 309 4.43 -11.99 -16.75
N GLN A 310 4.59 -11.89 -18.06
CA GLN A 310 5.86 -11.48 -18.65
C GLN A 310 6.03 -9.96 -18.52
N MET A 311 7.21 -9.52 -18.07
CA MET A 311 7.54 -8.09 -17.97
C MET A 311 8.34 -7.66 -19.19
N LEU A 312 7.88 -6.60 -19.87
CA LEU A 312 8.53 -6.00 -21.04
C LEU A 312 8.98 -4.59 -20.71
N ALA A 313 10.28 -4.34 -20.78
CA ALA A 313 10.81 -2.98 -20.67
C ALA A 313 10.37 -2.14 -21.87
N VAL A 314 9.92 -0.92 -21.62
CA VAL A 314 9.65 0.09 -22.63
C VAL A 314 10.81 1.06 -22.68
N GLU A 315 11.30 1.40 -23.86
CA GLU A 315 12.49 2.22 -24.02
C GLU A 315 12.29 3.67 -23.52
N SER A 316 11.09 4.20 -23.72
CA SER A 316 10.79 5.59 -23.35
C SER A 316 9.28 5.86 -23.25
N LEU A 317 8.94 6.96 -22.57
CA LEU A 317 7.57 7.47 -22.54
C LEU A 317 7.06 7.84 -23.95
N ALA A 318 7.96 8.33 -24.83
CA ALA A 318 7.61 8.62 -26.22
C ALA A 318 7.22 7.34 -26.98
N ALA A 319 7.95 6.25 -26.80
CA ALA A 319 7.62 4.95 -27.41
C ALA A 319 6.26 4.43 -26.92
N LEU A 320 5.97 4.57 -25.61
CA LEU A 320 4.67 4.19 -25.03
C LEU A 320 3.52 5.01 -25.63
N ARG A 321 3.69 6.33 -25.78
CA ARG A 321 2.71 7.22 -26.40
C ARG A 321 2.51 6.93 -27.88
N ALA A 322 3.58 6.59 -28.60
CA ALA A 322 3.50 6.17 -30.01
C ALA A 322 2.69 4.87 -30.17
N GLN A 323 2.87 3.89 -29.29
CA GLN A 323 2.03 2.70 -29.26
C GLN A 323 0.54 3.04 -29.06
N ALA A 324 0.26 3.95 -28.12
CA ALA A 324 -1.10 4.39 -27.85
C ALA A 324 -1.76 5.09 -29.06
N THR A 325 -0.99 5.81 -29.87
CA THR A 325 -1.51 6.45 -31.09
C THR A 325 -1.66 5.47 -32.25
N ALA A 326 -0.78 4.48 -32.37
CA ALA A 326 -0.83 3.45 -33.41
C ALA A 326 -1.97 2.45 -33.21
N THR A 327 -2.40 2.24 -31.97
CA THR A 327 -3.58 1.43 -31.64
C THR A 327 -4.80 2.21 -32.11
N LYS A 328 -5.25 1.97 -33.36
CA LYS A 328 -6.51 2.53 -33.88
C LYS A 328 -7.60 2.16 -32.87
N ASP A 329 -8.51 3.12 -32.58
CA ASP A 329 -9.64 2.89 -31.69
C ASP A 329 -10.20 1.50 -31.98
N PRO A 330 -10.23 0.57 -31.02
CA PRO A 330 -11.05 -0.61 -31.17
C PRO A 330 -12.44 -0.04 -31.39
N LYS A 331 -12.98 -0.20 -32.61
CA LYS A 331 -14.32 0.26 -32.98
C LYS A 331 -15.18 0.12 -31.75
N SER A 332 -15.81 1.19 -31.36
CA SER A 332 -16.87 1.33 -30.38
C SER A 332 -17.75 0.10 -30.23
N ALA A 333 -17.24 -0.94 -29.65
CA ALA A 333 -18.02 -1.93 -28.96
C ALA A 333 -18.20 -1.34 -27.55
N SER A 334 -18.91 -0.24 -27.48
CA SER A 334 -19.61 0.15 -26.28
C SER A 334 -20.62 -0.97 -26.02
N PRO A 335 -20.50 -1.75 -24.95
CA PRO A 335 -21.71 -2.17 -24.33
C PRO A 335 -22.29 -0.84 -23.83
N ASP A 336 -23.45 -0.46 -24.33
CA ASP A 336 -24.30 0.58 -23.77
C ASP A 336 -24.55 0.24 -22.28
N PHE A 337 -23.66 0.71 -21.44
CA PHE A 337 -23.99 0.94 -20.05
C PHE A 337 -24.46 2.38 -19.99
N PRO A 338 -25.77 2.59 -19.75
CA PRO A 338 -26.27 3.94 -19.53
C PRO A 338 -25.42 4.56 -18.43
N ALA A 339 -24.97 5.79 -18.67
CA ALA A 339 -24.41 6.66 -17.65
C ALA A 339 -25.54 7.02 -16.68
N GLN A 340 -25.92 6.09 -15.85
CA GLN A 340 -26.68 6.33 -14.65
C GLN A 340 -25.71 6.20 -13.50
N ASP A 341 -25.41 7.32 -12.87
CA ASP A 341 -25.02 7.35 -11.48
C ASP A 341 -26.14 6.64 -10.70
N THR A 342 -26.06 5.32 -10.63
CA THR A 342 -26.88 4.57 -9.71
C THR A 342 -26.31 4.89 -8.34
N PRO A 343 -27.02 5.61 -7.46
CA PRO A 343 -26.61 5.75 -6.08
C PRO A 343 -26.38 4.34 -5.55
N LEU A 344 -25.25 4.11 -4.90
CA LEU A 344 -25.00 2.87 -4.18
C LEU A 344 -26.21 2.64 -3.29
N GLN A 345 -27.09 1.72 -3.67
CA GLN A 345 -28.17 1.25 -2.80
C GLN A 345 -27.48 0.60 -1.61
N VAL A 346 -27.46 1.32 -0.52
CA VAL A 346 -27.01 0.80 0.77
C VAL A 346 -27.98 -0.34 1.10
N PRO A 347 -27.50 -1.57 1.35
CA PRO A 347 -28.39 -2.65 1.75
C PRO A 347 -29.22 -2.22 2.96
N PRO A 348 -30.53 -2.55 3.03
CA PRO A 348 -31.43 -2.07 4.09
C PRO A 348 -30.97 -2.44 5.51
N GLU A 349 -30.10 -3.41 5.65
CA GLU A 349 -29.45 -3.79 6.91
C GLU A 349 -28.39 -2.77 7.36
N VAL A 350 -27.69 -2.13 6.43
CA VAL A 350 -26.69 -1.09 6.72
C VAL A 350 -27.40 0.24 7.04
N GLU A 351 -28.50 0.51 6.38
CA GLU A 351 -29.34 1.69 6.65
C GLU A 351 -29.95 1.65 8.07
N ARG A 352 -30.34 0.47 8.54
CA ARG A 352 -30.81 0.26 9.94
C ARG A 352 -29.71 0.48 10.98
N LEU A 353 -28.45 0.23 10.64
CA LEU A 353 -27.32 0.46 11.53
C LEU A 353 -26.91 1.94 11.62
N MET A 354 -27.19 2.72 10.57
CA MET A 354 -26.88 4.15 10.54
C MET A 354 -27.96 5.02 11.22
N HIS A 355 -29.18 4.48 11.42
CA HIS A 355 -30.29 5.17 12.08
C HIS A 355 -30.94 4.30 13.17
N PRO A 356 -30.37 4.27 14.38
CA PRO A 356 -30.88 3.42 15.46
C PRO A 356 -32.30 3.81 15.98
N ASN A 357 -32.89 4.93 15.53
CA ASN A 357 -34.17 5.45 15.98
C ASN A 357 -35.30 5.40 14.94
N GLY A 358 -35.28 4.46 14.04
CA GLY A 358 -36.35 3.94 13.19
C GLY A 358 -37.62 4.76 12.97
N ARG A 359 -37.56 6.02 12.50
CA ARG A 359 -38.72 6.73 11.96
C ARG A 359 -38.51 6.98 10.46
N PRO A 360 -39.43 6.57 9.57
CA PRO A 360 -39.33 6.86 8.16
C PRO A 360 -39.49 8.37 7.93
N MET A 361 -38.53 8.94 7.18
CA MET A 361 -38.59 10.30 6.69
C MET A 361 -39.73 10.40 5.66
N LYS A 362 -40.78 11.20 5.95
CA LYS A 362 -41.80 11.57 4.99
C LYS A 362 -41.18 12.44 3.90
N ASP A 363 -41.53 12.10 2.66
CA ASP A 363 -41.16 12.86 1.45
C ASP A 363 -41.40 14.36 1.64
N ARG A 364 -40.35 15.17 1.45
CA ARG A 364 -40.50 16.62 1.26
C ARG A 364 -40.64 16.90 -0.23
N PRO A 365 -41.64 17.69 -0.65
CA PRO A 365 -41.76 18.11 -2.04
C PRO A 365 -40.60 19.05 -2.41
N VAL A 366 -40.01 18.84 -3.60
CA VAL A 366 -39.02 19.72 -4.22
C VAL A 366 -39.73 21.00 -4.64
N PRO A 367 -39.26 22.21 -4.27
CA PRO A 367 -39.81 23.46 -4.77
C PRO A 367 -39.41 23.65 -6.24
N ALA A 368 -40.37 24.22 -7.00
CA ALA A 368 -40.29 24.48 -8.43
C ALA A 368 -39.21 25.50 -8.82
#